data_d759b739a172d01782f98076b7de348c
#
_entry.id   d759b739a172d01782f98076b7de348c
#
_cell.length_a   1.000
_cell.length_b   1.000
_cell.length_c   1.000
_cell.angle_alpha   90.00
_cell.angle_beta   90.00
_cell.angle_gamma   90.00
#
_symmetry.space_group_name_H-M   'P 1'
#
loop_
_entity.id
_entity.type
_entity.pdbx_description
1 polymer ?
#
loop_
_entity_poly.entity_id
_entity_poly.type
_entity_poly.pdbx_seq_one_letter_code
_entity_poly.pdbx_strand_id
1 'polypeptide(L)' 'MAVPVSKTDLRNIISQLENYISLGGKVTAPTDTSQRNKIRMATVLKRKLEKKLSLSE' A
#
# COMPACT_ATOMS: atom_id res chain seq x y z
N MET A 1 -18.63 13.62 -8.50
CA MET A 1 -18.83 13.72 -7.05
C MET A 1 -17.90 12.74 -6.35
N ALA A 2 -17.02 13.23 -5.52
CA ALA A 2 -16.09 12.36 -4.81
C ALA A 2 -16.78 11.70 -3.61
N VAL A 3 -16.75 10.38 -3.58
CA VAL A 3 -17.28 9.64 -2.44
C VAL A 3 -16.17 9.58 -1.38
N PRO A 4 -16.41 10.05 -0.17
CA PRO A 4 -15.39 9.98 0.86
C PRO A 4 -15.07 8.52 1.20
N VAL A 5 -13.77 8.22 1.26
CA VAL A 5 -13.31 6.89 1.62
C VAL A 5 -13.45 6.72 3.13
N SER A 6 -14.18 5.69 3.55
CA SER A 6 -14.37 5.41 4.98
C SER A 6 -13.09 4.88 5.60
N LYS A 7 -13.02 4.91 6.94
CA LYS A 7 -11.88 4.33 7.66
C LYS A 7 -11.74 2.85 7.36
N THR A 8 -12.88 2.15 7.23
CA THR A 8 -12.86 0.73 6.88
C THR A 8 -12.22 0.51 5.51
N ASP A 9 -12.58 1.36 4.53
CA ASP A 9 -12.01 1.27 3.19
C ASP A 9 -10.51 1.54 3.22
N LEU A 10 -10.08 2.54 3.99
CA LEU A 10 -8.65 2.83 4.14
C LEU A 10 -7.90 1.65 4.71
N ARG A 11 -8.45 1.01 5.73
CA ARG A 11 -7.83 -0.18 6.34
C ARG A 11 -7.75 -1.33 5.34
N ASN A 12 -8.81 -1.52 4.54
CA ASN A 12 -8.82 -2.57 3.51
C ASN A 12 -7.75 -2.31 2.46
N ILE A 13 -7.62 -1.07 2.01
CA ILE A 13 -6.60 -0.70 1.02
C ILE A 13 -5.20 -0.94 1.59
N ILE A 14 -4.97 -0.52 2.83
CA ILE A 14 -3.69 -0.73 3.50
C ILE A 14 -3.37 -2.21 3.62
N SER A 15 -4.36 -3.02 3.98
CA SER A 15 -4.19 -4.48 4.10
C SER A 15 -3.82 -5.09 2.75
N GLN A 16 -4.47 -4.67 1.67
CA GLN A 16 -4.17 -5.15 0.33
C GLN A 16 -2.75 -4.75 -0.09
N LEU A 17 -2.34 -3.54 0.23
CA LEU A 17 -0.97 -3.09 -0.05
C LEU A 17 0.05 -3.90 0.73
N GLU A 18 -0.23 -4.21 1.98
CA GLU A 18 0.64 -5.05 2.79
C GLU A 18 0.80 -6.44 2.17
N ASN A 19 -0.31 -7.03 1.72
CA ASN A 19 -0.27 -8.33 1.04
C ASN A 19 0.55 -8.25 -0.24
N TYR A 20 0.35 -7.21 -1.03
CA TYR A 20 1.10 -7.01 -2.26
C TYR A 20 2.60 -6.91 -1.99
N ILE A 21 2.97 -6.12 -1.00
CA ILE A 21 4.38 -5.94 -0.63
C ILE A 21 4.98 -7.25 -0.15
N SER A 22 4.26 -7.99 0.68
CA SER A 22 4.72 -9.27 1.22
C SER A 22 4.92 -10.30 0.11
N LEU A 23 3.93 -10.42 -0.77
CA LEU A 23 4.01 -11.37 -1.90
C LEU A 23 5.12 -10.97 -2.86
N GLY A 24 5.22 -9.68 -3.16
CA GLY A 24 6.26 -9.18 -4.05
C GLY A 24 7.66 -9.46 -3.51
N GLY A 25 7.84 -9.32 -2.21
CA GLY A 25 9.12 -9.59 -1.57
C GLY A 25 9.52 -11.04 -1.63
N LYS A 26 8.55 -11.96 -1.71
CA LYS A 26 8.82 -13.40 -1.78
C LYS A 26 9.07 -13.90 -3.21
N VAL A 27 8.39 -13.29 -4.18
CA VAL A 27 8.36 -13.78 -5.56
C VAL A 27 9.29 -12.99 -6.47
N THR A 28 9.65 -11.78 -6.09
CA THR A 28 10.44 -10.89 -6.95
C THR A 28 11.86 -11.41 -7.14
N ALA A 29 12.27 -11.54 -8.38
CA ALA A 29 13.67 -11.84 -8.70
C ALA A 29 14.55 -10.64 -8.32
N PRO A 30 15.78 -10.89 -7.81
CA PRO A 30 16.65 -9.79 -7.41
C PRO A 30 17.02 -8.82 -8.54
N THR A 31 16.90 -9.29 -9.77
CA THR A 31 17.25 -8.49 -10.96
C THR A 31 16.07 -7.66 -11.50
N ASP A 32 14.88 -7.85 -10.96
CA ASP A 32 13.69 -7.15 -11.47
C ASP A 32 13.54 -5.78 -10.80
N THR A 33 14.18 -4.77 -11.41
CA THR A 33 14.13 -3.39 -10.92
C THR A 33 12.72 -2.80 -10.99
N SER A 34 11.99 -3.15 -12.04
CA SER A 34 10.62 -2.65 -12.22
C SER A 34 9.72 -3.10 -11.07
N GLN A 35 9.82 -4.37 -10.71
CA GLN A 35 9.03 -4.92 -9.61
C GLN A 35 9.42 -4.28 -8.27
N ARG A 36 10.71 -4.06 -8.06
CA ARG A 36 11.20 -3.40 -6.85
C ARG A 36 10.65 -1.98 -6.73
N ASN A 37 10.60 -1.25 -7.84
CA ASN A 37 10.03 0.09 -7.86
C ASN A 37 8.54 0.09 -7.52
N LYS A 38 7.78 -0.89 -8.04
CA LYS A 38 6.36 -1.04 -7.72
C LYS A 38 6.16 -1.29 -6.23
N ILE A 39 6.99 -2.13 -5.64
CA ILE A 39 6.91 -2.44 -4.20
C ILE A 39 7.25 -1.19 -3.39
N ARG A 40 8.27 -0.44 -3.80
CA ARG A 40 8.65 0.79 -3.12
C ARG A 40 7.50 1.80 -3.15
N MET A 41 6.87 1.97 -4.32
CA MET A 41 5.73 2.89 -4.45
C MET A 41 4.55 2.43 -3.60
N ALA A 42 4.29 1.14 -3.56
CA ALA A 42 3.23 0.59 -2.71
C ALA A 42 3.51 0.88 -1.23
N THR A 43 4.77 0.74 -0.80
CA THR A 43 5.16 1.03 0.57
C THR A 43 4.94 2.51 0.91
N VAL A 44 5.33 3.40 0.00
CA VAL A 44 5.12 4.85 0.19
C VAL A 44 3.64 5.17 0.30
N LEU A 45 2.84 4.60 -0.59
CA LEU A 45 1.39 4.81 -0.58
C LEU A 45 0.75 4.30 0.71
N LYS A 46 1.16 3.13 1.16
CA LYS A 46 0.70 2.56 2.41
C LYS A 46 0.95 3.51 3.58
N ARG A 47 2.16 4.06 3.67
CA ARG A 47 2.52 5.00 4.74
C ARG A 47 1.67 6.26 4.70
N LYS A 48 1.41 6.79 3.50
CA LYS A 48 0.55 7.96 3.33
C LYS A 48 -0.87 7.67 3.81
N LEU A 49 -1.40 6.51 3.47
CA LEU A 49 -2.75 6.12 3.88
C LEU A 49 -2.84 5.90 5.39
N GLU A 50 -1.83 5.28 5.98
CA GLU A 50 -1.79 5.09 7.42
C GLU A 50 -1.76 6.43 8.16
N LYS A 51 -0.99 7.38 7.67
CA LYS A 51 -0.91 8.72 8.26
C LYS A 51 -2.26 9.42 8.15
N LYS A 52 -2.90 9.31 6.99
CA LYS A 52 -4.22 9.90 6.77
C LYS A 52 -5.26 9.29 7.71
N LEU A 53 -5.23 7.98 7.87
CA LEU A 53 -6.13 7.29 8.78
C LEU A 53 -5.92 7.75 10.23
N SER A 54 -4.66 7.88 10.64
CA SER A 54 -4.32 8.35 11.98
C SER A 54 -4.83 9.77 12.22
N LEU A 55 -4.69 10.64 11.23
CA LEU A 55 -5.17 12.01 11.34
C LEU A 55 -6.70 12.11 11.37
N SER A 56 -7.38 11.12 10.79
CA SER A 56 -8.85 11.09 10.76
C SER A 56 -9.44 10.61 12.08
N GLU A 57 -8.65 9.96 12.90
CA GLU A 57 -9.09 9.50 14.21
C GLU A 57 -8.95 10.61 15.24
#